data_6fe2683dc3463d83dfe7d8cd5f6dc34a
#
_entry.id   6fe2683dc3463d83dfe7d8cd5f6dc34a
#
_cell.length_a   1.000
_cell.length_b   1.000
_cell.length_c   1.000
_cell.angle_alpha   90.00
_cell.angle_beta   90.00
_cell.angle_gamma   90.00
#
_symmetry.space_group_name_H-M   'P 1'
#
loop_
_entity.id
_entity.type
_entity.pdbx_description
1 polymer ?
#
loop_
_entity_poly.entity_id
_entity_poly.type
_entity_poly.pdbx_seq_one_letter_code
_entity_poly.pdbx_strand_id
1 'polypeptide(L)'
;MTNKRVKQRFKKPVDEKKDLDDLLFSSERINVALLNNHINFLTGEICEENVTEIIRWIAYENTLNTEIPLTLFINSTGGSLTDAFALIDIMHNSHRKIRTFGIGNVMSAAFLVFATGMKGERYIGKYASIMCHQYSGDIYGKHHDIKAQYKETELLNKRMVDVLKRATYMEEKTIKSKLLPPTDVWLTADECIKLGVADKFIS
;
A
#
# COMPACT_ATOMS: atom_id res chain seq x y z
N MET A 1 -8.56 -73.53 -6.54
CA MET A 1 -9.26 -72.26 -6.51
C MET A 1 -8.65 -71.42 -5.36
N THR A 2 -7.73 -70.52 -5.66
CA THR A 2 -6.95 -69.77 -4.68
C THR A 2 -7.54 -68.37 -4.51
N ASN A 3 -8.04 -68.12 -3.32
CA ASN A 3 -8.70 -66.88 -2.94
C ASN A 3 -7.63 -65.81 -2.59
N LYS A 4 -7.38 -64.84 -3.49
CA LYS A 4 -6.49 -63.69 -3.23
C LYS A 4 -7.27 -62.64 -2.42
N ARG A 5 -6.99 -62.55 -1.13
CA ARG A 5 -7.43 -61.43 -0.28
C ARG A 5 -6.69 -60.13 -0.70
N VAL A 6 -7.42 -59.20 -1.27
CA VAL A 6 -6.95 -57.82 -1.49
C VAL A 6 -6.85 -57.12 -0.14
N LYS A 7 -5.63 -56.82 0.31
CA LYS A 7 -5.39 -56.00 1.49
C LYS A 7 -5.69 -54.53 1.10
N GLN A 8 -6.83 -53.99 1.52
CA GLN A 8 -7.07 -52.54 1.51
C GLN A 8 -6.06 -51.90 2.45
N ARG A 9 -5.16 -51.08 1.88
CA ARG A 9 -4.31 -50.16 2.65
C ARG A 9 -5.18 -49.03 3.14
N PHE A 10 -5.58 -49.03 4.41
CA PHE A 10 -6.12 -47.89 5.07
C PHE A 10 -5.07 -46.76 5.07
N LYS A 11 -5.35 -45.65 4.40
CA LYS A 11 -4.55 -44.43 4.56
C LYS A 11 -4.67 -44.01 6.02
N LYS A 12 -3.55 -43.76 6.70
CA LYS A 12 -3.56 -43.18 8.04
C LYS A 12 -4.34 -41.86 7.96
N PRO A 13 -5.15 -41.51 8.99
CA PRO A 13 -5.78 -40.20 9.03
C PRO A 13 -4.68 -39.13 8.98
N VAL A 14 -4.86 -38.15 8.10
CA VAL A 14 -4.05 -36.96 8.01
C VAL A 14 -4.28 -36.19 9.32
N ASP A 15 -3.20 -35.90 10.03
CA ASP A 15 -3.29 -35.16 11.30
C ASP A 15 -3.47 -33.66 10.95
N GLU A 16 -4.71 -33.23 10.76
CA GLU A 16 -5.08 -31.88 10.34
C GLU A 16 -4.43 -30.78 11.20
N LYS A 17 -4.18 -31.08 12.47
CA LYS A 17 -3.54 -30.14 13.40
C LYS A 17 -2.05 -29.96 13.08
N LYS A 18 -1.37 -31.04 12.68
CA LYS A 18 0.05 -31.01 12.30
C LYS A 18 0.25 -30.29 10.96
N ASP A 19 -0.68 -30.48 10.01
CA ASP A 19 -0.64 -29.77 8.72
C ASP A 19 -0.92 -28.28 8.90
N LEU A 20 -1.78 -27.89 9.85
CA LEU A 20 -2.05 -26.48 10.16
C LEU A 20 -0.84 -25.81 10.85
N ASP A 21 -0.18 -26.50 11.80
CA ASP A 21 1.03 -26.03 12.46
C ASP A 21 2.20 -25.89 11.47
N ASP A 22 2.37 -26.83 10.52
CA ASP A 22 3.36 -26.75 9.45
C ASP A 22 3.08 -25.62 8.46
N LEU A 23 1.81 -25.31 8.16
CA LEU A 23 1.39 -24.17 7.33
C LEU A 23 1.62 -22.81 8.03
N LEU A 24 1.25 -22.70 9.30
CA LEU A 24 1.54 -21.51 10.13
C LEU A 24 3.05 -21.29 10.24
N PHE A 25 3.82 -22.34 10.45
CA PHE A 25 5.28 -22.26 10.52
C PHE A 25 5.91 -21.85 9.18
N SER A 26 5.31 -22.22 8.04
CA SER A 26 5.77 -21.79 6.71
C SER A 26 5.48 -20.31 6.43
N SER A 27 4.32 -19.79 6.83
CA SER A 27 3.97 -18.37 6.64
C SER A 27 4.84 -17.45 7.49
N GLU A 28 5.12 -17.82 8.75
CA GLU A 28 6.04 -17.07 9.61
C GLU A 28 7.46 -17.03 9.03
N ARG A 29 7.96 -18.17 8.52
CA ARG A 29 9.27 -18.21 7.86
C ARG A 29 9.35 -17.30 6.63
N ILE A 30 8.29 -17.27 5.83
CA ILE A 30 8.20 -16.37 4.67
C ILE A 30 8.24 -14.92 5.13
N ASN A 31 7.43 -14.55 6.14
CA ASN A 31 7.41 -13.20 6.68
C ASN A 31 8.78 -12.77 7.22
N VAL A 32 9.42 -13.60 8.02
CA VAL A 32 10.78 -13.32 8.51
C VAL A 32 11.78 -13.17 7.37
N ALA A 33 11.71 -14.04 6.35
CA ALA A 33 12.60 -13.94 5.19
C ALA A 33 12.37 -12.64 4.40
N LEU A 34 11.12 -12.22 4.21
CA LEU A 34 10.79 -10.96 3.54
C LEU A 34 11.31 -9.76 4.33
N LEU A 35 11.05 -9.69 5.63
CA LEU A 35 11.54 -8.63 6.50
C LEU A 35 13.08 -8.56 6.52
N ASN A 36 13.76 -9.71 6.58
CA ASN A 36 15.23 -9.77 6.51
C ASN A 36 15.78 -9.29 5.15
N ASN A 37 14.98 -9.31 4.10
CA ASN A 37 15.30 -8.74 2.79
C ASN A 37 14.76 -7.32 2.62
N HIS A 38 14.33 -6.67 3.70
CA HIS A 38 13.81 -5.31 3.71
C HIS A 38 12.56 -5.11 2.85
N ILE A 39 11.70 -6.13 2.81
CA ILE A 39 10.45 -6.15 2.03
C ILE A 39 9.26 -6.20 2.98
N ASN A 40 8.28 -5.31 2.75
CA ASN A 40 7.01 -5.33 3.45
C ASN A 40 5.84 -5.03 2.49
N PHE A 41 4.60 -5.19 2.98
CA PHE A 41 3.38 -5.11 2.18
C PHE A 41 2.35 -4.21 2.85
N LEU A 42 1.78 -3.27 2.08
CA LEU A 42 0.56 -2.54 2.42
C LEU A 42 -0.58 -3.17 1.62
N THR A 43 -1.38 -3.99 2.27
CA THR A 43 -2.50 -4.71 1.65
C THR A 43 -3.81 -4.46 2.37
N GLY A 44 -4.92 -4.56 1.62
CA GLY A 44 -6.25 -4.31 2.17
C GLY A 44 -6.58 -2.84 2.34
N GLU A 45 -7.50 -2.52 3.23
CA GLU A 45 -7.88 -1.14 3.55
C GLU A 45 -6.80 -0.48 4.41
N ILE A 46 -6.48 0.79 4.12
CA ILE A 46 -5.57 1.58 4.94
C ILE A 46 -6.27 1.96 6.25
N CYS A 47 -5.73 1.48 7.36
CA CYS A 47 -6.23 1.72 8.71
C CYS A 47 -5.07 1.80 9.71
N GLU A 48 -5.37 2.23 10.93
CA GLU A 48 -4.40 2.39 12.01
C GLU A 48 -3.55 1.12 12.21
N GLU A 49 -4.19 -0.07 12.16
CA GLU A 49 -3.52 -1.34 12.44
C GLU A 49 -2.37 -1.62 11.45
N ASN A 50 -2.68 -1.70 10.15
CA ASN A 50 -1.66 -2.06 9.15
C ASN A 50 -0.64 -0.94 8.90
N VAL A 51 -1.04 0.31 9.03
CA VAL A 51 -0.12 1.46 8.94
C VAL A 51 0.85 1.48 10.11
N THR A 52 0.39 1.24 11.34
CA THR A 52 1.25 1.19 12.51
C THR A 52 2.32 0.11 12.40
N GLU A 53 1.98 -1.05 11.86
CA GLU A 53 2.97 -2.13 11.62
C GLU A 53 4.05 -1.70 10.62
N ILE A 54 3.67 -1.04 9.52
CA ILE A 54 4.63 -0.55 8.52
C ILE A 54 5.49 0.57 9.11
N ILE A 55 4.91 1.49 9.87
CA ILE A 55 5.67 2.56 10.57
C ILE A 55 6.70 1.96 11.51
N ARG A 56 6.32 0.97 12.32
CA ARG A 56 7.25 0.27 13.23
C ARG A 56 8.38 -0.41 12.45
N TRP A 57 8.06 -1.05 11.34
CA TRP A 57 9.06 -1.66 10.47
C TRP A 57 10.05 -0.62 9.93
N ILE A 58 9.56 0.49 9.35
CA ILE A 58 10.44 1.57 8.85
C ILE A 58 11.30 2.15 9.98
N ALA A 59 10.72 2.36 11.16
CA ALA A 59 11.44 2.87 12.33
C ALA A 59 12.55 1.90 12.77
N TYR A 60 12.27 0.60 12.82
CA TYR A 60 13.27 -0.43 13.10
C TYR A 60 14.37 -0.45 12.05
N GLU A 61 14.03 -0.46 10.78
CA GLU A 61 14.96 -0.47 9.65
C GLU A 61 15.89 0.76 9.67
N ASN A 62 15.40 1.91 10.12
CA ASN A 62 16.20 3.11 10.31
C ASN A 62 17.22 3.02 11.46
N THR A 63 17.09 2.04 12.38
CA THR A 63 18.11 1.79 13.40
C THR A 63 19.30 0.98 12.90
N LEU A 64 19.14 0.33 11.75
CA LEU A 64 20.20 -0.49 11.15
C LEU A 64 21.18 0.40 10.38
N ASN A 65 22.48 0.14 10.56
CA ASN A 65 23.53 0.87 9.85
C ASN A 65 23.70 0.32 8.42
N THR A 66 22.74 0.59 7.54
CA THR A 66 22.76 0.16 6.13
C THR A 66 22.01 1.14 5.24
N GLU A 67 22.47 1.29 4.00
CA GLU A 67 21.88 2.15 2.96
C GLU A 67 20.98 1.37 1.97
N ILE A 68 20.80 0.05 2.19
CA ILE A 68 19.97 -0.79 1.31
C ILE A 68 18.54 -0.23 1.32
N PRO A 69 17.96 0.11 0.16
CA PRO A 69 16.59 0.64 0.12
C PRO A 69 15.56 -0.36 0.66
N LEU A 70 14.53 0.16 1.33
CA LEU A 70 13.36 -0.61 1.71
C LEU A 70 12.45 -0.82 0.50
N THR A 71 11.72 -1.92 0.48
CA THR A 71 10.76 -2.23 -0.58
C THR A 71 9.37 -2.40 0.01
N LEU A 72 8.43 -1.57 -0.43
CA LEU A 72 7.02 -1.62 -0.02
C LEU A 72 6.14 -2.00 -1.19
N PHE A 73 5.55 -3.19 -1.14
CA PHE A 73 4.51 -3.60 -2.08
C PHE A 73 3.16 -3.06 -1.64
N ILE A 74 2.39 -2.51 -2.58
CA ILE A 74 1.11 -1.86 -2.32
C ILE A 74 0.02 -2.52 -3.16
N ASN A 75 -0.96 -3.12 -2.49
CA ASN A 75 -2.19 -3.65 -3.06
C ASN A 75 -3.35 -3.27 -2.14
N SER A 76 -3.86 -2.05 -2.33
CA SER A 76 -4.85 -1.46 -1.44
C SER A 76 -5.84 -0.59 -2.19
N THR A 77 -7.09 -0.67 -1.81
CA THR A 77 -8.17 0.21 -2.30
C THR A 77 -8.17 1.60 -1.65
N GLY A 78 -7.23 1.86 -0.74
CA GLY A 78 -7.19 3.08 0.06
C GLY A 78 -7.85 2.88 1.42
N GLY A 79 -8.37 3.94 2.01
CA GLY A 79 -8.96 3.94 3.35
C GLY A 79 -8.66 5.25 4.09
N SER A 80 -8.30 5.18 5.36
CA SER A 80 -8.04 6.35 6.21
C SER A 80 -6.93 7.23 5.63
N LEU A 81 -7.28 8.46 5.27
CA LEU A 81 -6.33 9.44 4.74
C LEU A 81 -5.36 9.94 5.82
N THR A 82 -5.80 9.99 7.07
CA THR A 82 -4.96 10.38 8.21
C THR A 82 -3.86 9.36 8.44
N ASP A 83 -4.18 8.07 8.40
CA ASP A 83 -3.20 7.00 8.54
C ASP A 83 -2.25 6.96 7.34
N ALA A 84 -2.76 7.20 6.13
CA ALA A 84 -1.92 7.33 4.94
C ALA A 84 -0.90 8.49 5.09
N PHE A 85 -1.31 9.64 5.62
CA PHE A 85 -0.39 10.75 5.89
C PHE A 85 0.64 10.42 6.96
N ALA A 86 0.26 9.69 8.02
CA ALA A 86 1.22 9.23 9.02
C ALA A 86 2.31 8.34 8.38
N LEU A 87 1.92 7.42 7.48
CA LEU A 87 2.87 6.61 6.73
C LEU A 87 3.72 7.46 5.77
N ILE A 88 3.12 8.40 5.05
CA ILE A 88 3.83 9.31 4.14
C ILE A 88 4.87 10.14 4.90
N ASP A 89 4.53 10.66 6.08
CA ASP A 89 5.45 11.43 6.90
C ASP A 89 6.66 10.59 7.34
N ILE A 90 6.46 9.36 7.78
CA ILE A 90 7.58 8.49 8.15
C ILE A 90 8.42 8.08 6.93
N MET A 91 7.80 7.85 5.76
CA MET A 91 8.50 7.57 4.51
C MET A 91 9.41 8.73 4.09
N HIS A 92 8.92 9.97 4.19
CA HIS A 92 9.71 11.18 3.87
C HIS A 92 10.87 11.42 4.84
N ASN A 93 10.72 11.04 6.10
CA ASN A 93 11.74 11.23 7.15
C ASN A 93 12.64 10.00 7.34
N SER A 94 12.44 8.95 6.57
CA SER A 94 13.28 7.75 6.62
C SER A 94 14.69 8.05 6.10
N HIS A 95 15.72 7.58 6.81
CA HIS A 95 17.11 7.61 6.34
C HIS A 95 17.30 6.71 5.12
N ARG A 96 16.61 5.58 5.13
CA ARG A 96 16.63 4.62 4.04
C ARG A 96 15.59 4.98 3.01
N LYS A 97 15.97 4.96 1.75
CA LYS A 97 15.07 5.21 0.63
C LYS A 97 14.06 4.08 0.50
N ILE A 98 12.82 4.41 0.18
CA ILE A 98 11.72 3.43 0.09
C ILE A 98 11.26 3.32 -1.36
N ARG A 99 11.44 2.14 -1.95
CA ARG A 99 10.89 1.77 -3.25
C ARG A 99 9.45 1.38 -3.08
N THR A 100 8.59 1.74 -4.03
CA THR A 100 7.19 1.32 -4.02
C THR A 100 6.86 0.48 -5.23
N PHE A 101 6.14 -0.62 -5.00
CA PHE A 101 5.67 -1.53 -6.02
C PHE A 101 4.14 -1.58 -5.97
N GLY A 102 3.49 -0.93 -6.93
CA GLY A 102 2.02 -0.92 -7.05
C GLY A 102 1.54 -2.14 -7.84
N ILE A 103 0.76 -3.01 -7.21
CA ILE A 103 0.18 -4.21 -7.81
C ILE A 103 -1.31 -4.32 -7.45
N GLY A 104 -2.09 -5.05 -8.23
CA GLY A 104 -3.52 -5.22 -7.96
C GLY A 104 -4.24 -3.87 -7.87
N ASN A 105 -4.58 -3.42 -6.68
CA ASN A 105 -5.24 -2.14 -6.44
C ASN A 105 -4.26 -1.10 -5.90
N VAL A 106 -4.22 0.07 -6.53
CA VAL A 106 -3.46 1.25 -6.09
C VAL A 106 -4.42 2.45 -6.13
N MET A 107 -5.28 2.56 -5.12
CA MET A 107 -6.42 3.47 -5.20
C MET A 107 -6.47 4.45 -4.03
N SER A 108 -7.05 5.64 -4.25
CA SER A 108 -7.39 6.61 -3.21
C SER A 108 -6.17 6.95 -2.32
N ALA A 109 -6.24 6.78 -1.01
CA ALA A 109 -5.13 7.02 -0.08
C ALA A 109 -3.88 6.17 -0.41
N ALA A 110 -4.05 4.94 -0.92
CA ALA A 110 -2.93 4.08 -1.33
C ALA A 110 -2.19 4.63 -2.57
N PHE A 111 -2.89 5.34 -3.44
CA PHE A 111 -2.28 6.04 -4.58
C PHE A 111 -1.28 7.11 -4.10
N LEU A 112 -1.62 7.85 -3.03
CA LEU A 112 -0.72 8.85 -2.45
C LEU A 112 0.52 8.21 -1.83
N VAL A 113 0.34 7.12 -1.06
CA VAL A 113 1.45 6.36 -0.48
C VAL A 113 2.37 5.82 -1.58
N PHE A 114 1.80 5.22 -2.64
CA PHE A 114 2.57 4.73 -3.78
C PHE A 114 3.39 5.83 -4.45
N ALA A 115 2.77 6.98 -4.73
CA ALA A 115 3.43 8.10 -5.38
C ALA A 115 4.57 8.70 -4.55
N THR A 116 4.54 8.52 -3.20
CA THR A 116 5.56 9.02 -2.27
C THR A 116 6.85 8.21 -2.30
N GLY A 117 6.86 7.04 -2.94
CA GLY A 117 8.06 6.21 -3.09
C GLY A 117 9.25 6.98 -3.68
N MET A 118 10.44 6.45 -3.47
CA MET A 118 11.68 7.00 -3.99
C MET A 118 11.58 7.26 -5.50
N LYS A 119 11.84 8.49 -5.92
CA LYS A 119 11.81 8.86 -7.33
C LYS A 119 12.83 8.06 -8.15
N GLY A 120 12.38 7.57 -9.30
CA GLY A 120 13.15 6.64 -10.14
C GLY A 120 12.96 5.17 -9.76
N GLU A 121 12.31 4.88 -8.62
CA GLU A 121 12.14 3.53 -8.07
C GLU A 121 10.68 3.24 -7.65
N ARG A 122 9.71 3.88 -8.32
CA ARG A 122 8.27 3.60 -8.17
C ARG A 122 7.83 2.71 -9.33
N TYR A 123 7.63 1.43 -9.02
CA TYR A 123 7.31 0.40 -10.01
C TYR A 123 5.82 0.13 -10.04
N ILE A 124 5.20 0.10 -11.21
CA ILE A 124 3.78 -0.16 -11.38
C ILE A 124 3.54 -1.41 -12.22
N GLY A 125 2.65 -2.27 -11.75
CA GLY A 125 2.20 -3.45 -12.49
C GLY A 125 1.36 -3.06 -13.70
N LYS A 126 1.60 -3.68 -14.85
CA LYS A 126 0.88 -3.41 -16.10
C LYS A 126 -0.64 -3.57 -15.97
N TYR A 127 -1.08 -4.46 -15.09
CA TYR A 127 -2.50 -4.79 -14.88
C TYR A 127 -3.04 -4.22 -13.55
N ALA A 128 -2.32 -3.29 -12.92
CA ALA A 128 -2.80 -2.65 -11.71
C ALA A 128 -4.02 -1.77 -12.01
N SER A 129 -5.02 -1.82 -11.14
CA SER A 129 -6.16 -0.89 -11.12
C SER A 129 -5.77 0.34 -10.32
N ILE A 130 -5.67 1.47 -10.98
CA ILE A 130 -5.14 2.70 -10.40
C ILE A 130 -6.22 3.77 -10.40
N MET A 131 -6.50 4.35 -9.23
CA MET A 131 -7.54 5.36 -9.10
C MET A 131 -7.15 6.44 -8.10
N CYS A 132 -7.45 7.68 -8.44
CA CYS A 132 -7.34 8.83 -7.54
C CYS A 132 -8.58 9.71 -7.59
N HIS A 133 -8.86 10.37 -6.48
CA HIS A 133 -10.00 11.28 -6.32
C HIS A 133 -9.71 12.28 -5.19
N GLN A 134 -10.53 13.32 -5.08
CA GLN A 134 -10.52 14.21 -3.93
C GLN A 134 -10.94 13.46 -2.65
N TYR A 135 -10.68 14.04 -1.48
CA TYR A 135 -11.19 13.48 -0.24
C TYR A 135 -12.70 13.25 -0.34
N SER A 136 -13.12 12.07 0.09
CA SER A 136 -14.54 11.72 0.24
C SER A 136 -14.81 11.30 1.68
N GLY A 137 -15.91 11.76 2.22
CA GLY A 137 -16.34 11.45 3.58
C GLY A 137 -17.66 12.10 3.90
N ASP A 138 -18.30 11.60 4.95
CA ASP A 138 -19.57 12.16 5.43
C ASP A 138 -19.32 13.31 6.41
N ILE A 139 -20.15 14.34 6.30
CA ILE A 139 -20.15 15.48 7.21
C ILE A 139 -21.55 15.58 7.83
N TYR A 140 -21.64 15.45 9.14
CA TYR A 140 -22.90 15.57 9.88
C TYR A 140 -22.66 16.09 11.30
N GLY A 141 -23.74 16.62 11.90
CA GLY A 141 -23.70 17.17 13.25
C GLY A 141 -24.39 18.52 13.35
N LYS A 142 -24.11 19.28 14.40
CA LYS A 142 -24.61 20.65 14.58
C LYS A 142 -23.89 21.60 13.64
N HIS A 143 -24.47 22.78 13.40
CA HIS A 143 -23.93 23.77 12.47
C HIS A 143 -22.44 24.09 12.67
N HIS A 144 -21.98 24.22 13.91
CA HIS A 144 -20.56 24.48 14.19
C HIS A 144 -19.67 23.26 13.95
N ASP A 145 -20.18 22.05 14.17
CA ASP A 145 -19.45 20.80 13.91
C ASP A 145 -19.24 20.63 12.40
N ILE A 146 -20.30 20.85 11.60
CA ILE A 146 -20.24 20.83 10.14
C ILE A 146 -19.19 21.81 9.60
N LYS A 147 -19.14 23.04 10.16
CA LYS A 147 -18.10 24.02 9.76
C LYS A 147 -16.68 23.56 10.08
N ALA A 148 -16.48 22.94 11.26
CA ALA A 148 -15.19 22.42 11.66
C ALA A 148 -14.75 21.26 10.75
N GLN A 149 -15.64 20.31 10.47
CA GLN A 149 -15.39 19.18 9.57
C GLN A 149 -15.14 19.66 8.13
N TYR A 150 -15.87 20.65 7.63
CA TYR A 150 -15.61 21.24 6.32
C TYR A 150 -14.20 21.83 6.23
N LYS A 151 -13.75 22.55 7.26
CA LYS A 151 -12.38 23.08 7.32
C LYS A 151 -11.34 21.95 7.30
N GLU A 152 -11.58 20.86 8.00
CA GLU A 152 -10.71 19.68 7.96
C GLU A 152 -10.64 19.09 6.55
N THR A 153 -11.78 18.94 5.86
CA THR A 153 -11.85 18.47 4.47
C THR A 153 -10.98 19.33 3.54
N GLU A 154 -11.03 20.66 3.68
CA GLU A 154 -10.18 21.56 2.91
C GLU A 154 -8.69 21.33 3.19
N LEU A 155 -8.32 21.10 4.46
CA LEU A 155 -6.94 20.81 4.86
C LEU A 155 -6.47 19.48 4.30
N LEU A 156 -7.32 18.43 4.33
CA LEU A 156 -7.01 17.12 3.77
C LEU A 156 -6.78 17.21 2.26
N ASN A 157 -7.66 17.86 1.51
CA ASN A 157 -7.48 18.08 0.08
C ASN A 157 -6.21 18.87 -0.25
N LYS A 158 -5.88 19.89 0.55
CA LYS A 158 -4.63 20.64 0.40
C LYS A 158 -3.41 19.74 0.60
N ARG A 159 -3.40 18.92 1.66
CA ARG A 159 -2.30 17.97 1.92
C ARG A 159 -2.13 16.95 0.78
N MET A 160 -3.23 16.43 0.21
CA MET A 160 -3.18 15.56 -0.96
C MET A 160 -2.47 16.23 -2.14
N VAL A 161 -2.82 17.48 -2.42
CA VAL A 161 -2.16 18.28 -3.47
C VAL A 161 -0.66 18.45 -3.15
N ASP A 162 -0.32 18.78 -1.91
CA ASP A 162 1.08 18.98 -1.50
C ASP A 162 1.91 17.69 -1.64
N VAL A 163 1.35 16.52 -1.27
CA VAL A 163 2.00 15.21 -1.50
C VAL A 163 2.25 14.97 -2.98
N LEU A 164 1.23 15.17 -3.82
CA LEU A 164 1.34 14.96 -5.27
C LEU A 164 2.29 15.95 -5.94
N LYS A 165 2.36 17.19 -5.49
CA LYS A 165 3.36 18.17 -5.98
C LYS A 165 4.78 17.68 -5.73
N ARG A 166 5.06 17.19 -4.52
CA ARG A 166 6.39 16.64 -4.18
C ARG A 166 6.71 15.38 -4.99
N ALA A 167 5.73 14.49 -5.13
CA ALA A 167 5.91 13.21 -5.81
C ALA A 167 6.11 13.35 -7.32
N THR A 168 5.37 14.25 -7.98
CA THR A 168 5.28 14.32 -9.45
C THR A 168 5.96 15.55 -10.05
N TYR A 169 6.21 16.58 -9.25
CA TYR A 169 6.64 17.94 -9.69
C TYR A 169 5.62 18.64 -10.61
N MET A 170 4.38 18.15 -10.66
CA MET A 170 3.32 18.85 -11.39
C MET A 170 2.89 20.12 -10.64
N GLU A 171 2.49 21.13 -11.42
CA GLU A 171 1.84 22.29 -10.88
C GLU A 171 0.47 21.95 -10.27
N GLU A 172 0.07 22.66 -9.21
CA GLU A 172 -1.20 22.45 -8.50
C GLU A 172 -2.41 22.40 -9.43
N LYS A 173 -2.45 23.31 -10.43
CA LYS A 173 -3.53 23.35 -11.42
C LYS A 173 -3.62 22.04 -12.21
N THR A 174 -2.49 21.47 -12.57
CA THR A 174 -2.42 20.20 -13.31
C THR A 174 -2.87 19.03 -12.42
N ILE A 175 -2.42 18.99 -11.17
CA ILE A 175 -2.86 17.98 -10.19
C ILE A 175 -4.38 18.02 -10.03
N LYS A 176 -4.95 19.20 -9.75
CA LYS A 176 -6.40 19.39 -9.59
C LYS A 176 -7.19 18.99 -10.84
N SER A 177 -6.66 19.22 -12.03
CA SER A 177 -7.36 18.89 -13.29
C SER A 177 -7.17 17.46 -13.76
N LYS A 178 -6.04 16.82 -13.45
CA LYS A 178 -5.67 15.49 -14.00
C LYS A 178 -5.77 14.36 -12.98
N LEU A 179 -5.56 14.64 -11.70
CA LEU A 179 -5.55 13.63 -10.65
C LEU A 179 -6.67 13.80 -9.63
N LEU A 180 -7.09 15.04 -9.37
CA LEU A 180 -8.09 15.37 -8.34
C LEU A 180 -9.23 16.24 -8.89
N PRO A 181 -9.82 15.96 -10.07
CA PRO A 181 -11.03 16.65 -10.50
C PRO A 181 -12.23 16.25 -9.62
N PRO A 182 -13.43 16.83 -9.83
CA PRO A 182 -14.63 16.45 -9.09
C PRO A 182 -15.11 15.00 -9.25
N THR A 183 -14.55 14.26 -10.20
CA THR A 183 -14.87 12.87 -10.50
C THR A 183 -13.67 11.96 -10.23
N ASP A 184 -13.92 10.68 -9.99
CA ASP A 184 -12.84 9.69 -9.90
C ASP A 184 -12.05 9.60 -11.19
N VAL A 185 -10.74 9.48 -11.06
CA VAL A 185 -9.81 9.36 -12.18
C VAL A 185 -9.21 7.95 -12.17
N TRP A 186 -9.51 7.20 -13.20
CA TRP A 186 -8.90 5.89 -13.43
C TRP A 186 -7.75 6.03 -14.41
N LEU A 187 -6.59 5.50 -14.06
CA LEU A 187 -5.37 5.62 -14.82
C LEU A 187 -4.87 4.24 -15.28
N THR A 188 -4.35 4.20 -16.46
CA THR A 188 -3.50 3.08 -16.89
C THR A 188 -2.10 3.24 -16.31
N ALA A 189 -1.34 2.15 -16.26
CA ALA A 189 0.04 2.18 -15.81
C ALA A 189 0.92 3.09 -16.68
N ASP A 190 0.66 3.16 -18.01
CA ASP A 190 1.32 4.09 -18.94
C ASP A 190 1.03 5.56 -18.60
N GLU A 191 -0.22 5.89 -18.25
CA GLU A 191 -0.60 7.25 -17.84
C GLU A 191 0.07 7.62 -16.52
N CYS A 192 0.19 6.69 -15.56
CA CYS A 192 0.92 6.94 -14.32
C CYS A 192 2.39 7.30 -14.57
N ILE A 193 3.05 6.60 -15.50
CA ILE A 193 4.43 6.93 -15.88
C ILE A 193 4.50 8.28 -16.58
N LYS A 194 3.61 8.57 -17.53
CA LYS A 194 3.54 9.86 -18.24
C LYS A 194 3.29 11.04 -17.30
N LEU A 195 2.48 10.84 -16.26
CA LEU A 195 2.17 11.86 -15.25
C LEU A 195 3.25 11.94 -14.14
N GLY A 196 4.26 11.09 -14.17
CA GLY A 196 5.32 11.08 -13.16
C GLY A 196 4.87 10.57 -11.79
N VAL A 197 3.74 9.85 -11.71
CA VAL A 197 3.25 9.14 -10.53
C VAL A 197 4.04 7.85 -10.30
N ALA A 198 4.33 7.13 -11.38
CA ALA A 198 5.21 5.97 -11.42
C ALA A 198 6.44 6.28 -12.27
N ASP A 199 7.49 5.46 -12.12
CA ASP A 199 8.75 5.64 -12.87
C ASP A 199 8.99 4.49 -13.87
N LYS A 200 8.60 3.26 -13.52
CA LYS A 200 8.90 2.05 -14.30
C LYS A 200 7.77 1.03 -14.22
N PHE A 201 7.71 0.16 -15.20
CA PHE A 201 6.92 -1.07 -15.08
C PHE A 201 7.65 -2.08 -14.19
N ILE A 202 6.87 -2.93 -13.52
CA ILE A 202 7.39 -4.16 -12.94
C ILE A 202 7.75 -5.10 -14.10
N SER A 203 9.01 -5.47 -14.20
CA SER A 203 9.57 -6.36 -15.23
C SER A 203 9.61 -7.80 -14.74
#